data_abb36b2629d30f7e055bad8f52cb3a62
#
_entry.id   abb36b2629d30f7e055bad8f52cb3a62
#
_cell.length_a   1.000
_cell.length_b   1.000
_cell.length_c   1.000
_cell.angle_alpha   90.00
_cell.angle_beta   90.00
_cell.angle_gamma   90.00
#
_symmetry.space_group_name_H-M   'P 1'
#
loop_
_entity.id
_entity.type
_entity.pdbx_description
1 polymer ?
#
loop_
_entity_poly.entity_id
_entity_poly.type
_entity_poly.pdbx_seq_one_letter_code
_entity_poly.pdbx_strand_id
1 'polypeptide(L)'
;DFCLSRGLGDVYKRQVLNYRAHLPEGKQRILYVDTEQSRFHCRSVLERILRLAGLPTTTDPENLDFFCLREYSPSVRIEVIDYALRQQKGYGLVIIDGIRDLMLDINNAGESVEVINRMMEWSSRYDLHIHCVLHLNKGDNNVRGHIGTEMSNKAETVLVISKSNENPGISEVHALHIREKEFKPFAFTINETGLPVIAEVHSFGEPPKPKAR
;
A
#
# COMPACT_ATOMS: atom_id res chain seq x y z
N ASP A 1 -2.28 4.90 -3.75
CA ASP A 1 -2.11 4.95 -5.21
C ASP A 1 -0.72 4.53 -5.68
N PHE A 2 0.32 4.75 -4.87
CA PHE A 2 1.70 4.42 -5.18
C PHE A 2 1.99 2.90 -5.13
N CYS A 3 1.33 2.18 -4.24
CA CYS A 3 1.48 0.74 -4.10
C CYS A 3 0.88 -0.06 -5.26
N LEU A 4 -0.17 0.45 -5.86
CA LEU A 4 -0.90 -0.23 -6.94
C LEU A 4 -0.16 -0.27 -8.26
N SER A 5 0.62 0.78 -8.53
CA SER A 5 1.44 0.82 -9.73
C SER A 5 2.50 -0.30 -9.74
N ARG A 6 2.86 -0.87 -8.58
CA ARG A 6 3.80 -1.97 -8.49
C ARG A 6 3.27 -3.26 -9.10
N GLY A 7 2.08 -3.72 -8.69
CA GLY A 7 1.60 -5.03 -9.09
C GLY A 7 1.07 -5.07 -10.52
N LEU A 8 0.24 -4.09 -10.91
CA LEU A 8 -0.23 -3.98 -12.30
C LEU A 8 0.87 -3.58 -13.27
N GLY A 9 1.84 -2.75 -12.81
CA GLY A 9 3.02 -2.43 -13.58
C GLY A 9 3.86 -3.64 -13.94
N ASP A 10 3.88 -4.68 -13.09
CA ASP A 10 4.61 -5.92 -13.36
C ASP A 10 3.99 -6.73 -14.50
N VAL A 11 2.68 -6.78 -14.56
CA VAL A 11 1.98 -7.54 -15.60
C VAL A 11 1.98 -6.84 -16.95
N TYR A 12 1.83 -5.50 -16.98
CA TYR A 12 1.64 -4.74 -18.21
C TYR A 12 2.81 -3.82 -18.60
N LYS A 13 3.52 -3.24 -17.63
CA LYS A 13 4.64 -2.31 -17.89
C LYS A 13 5.95 -2.63 -17.17
N ARG A 14 5.97 -3.59 -16.26
CA ARG A 14 7.14 -4.01 -15.47
C ARG A 14 7.89 -2.90 -14.70
N GLN A 15 7.56 -1.63 -14.88
CA GLN A 15 8.19 -0.51 -14.17
C GLN A 15 7.25 0.68 -14.08
N VAL A 16 7.06 1.20 -12.86
CA VAL A 16 6.40 2.49 -12.61
C VAL A 16 7.31 3.31 -11.71
N LEU A 17 7.60 4.54 -12.11
CA LEU A 17 8.64 5.37 -11.49
C LEU A 17 9.98 4.58 -11.46
N ASN A 18 10.60 4.47 -10.29
CA ASN A 18 11.83 3.70 -10.07
C ASN A 18 11.60 2.25 -9.59
N TYR A 19 10.33 1.80 -9.56
CA TYR A 19 10.00 0.46 -9.10
C TYR A 19 9.81 -0.50 -10.26
N ARG A 20 10.39 -1.69 -10.08
CA ARG A 20 10.03 -2.88 -10.85
C ARG A 20 9.39 -3.86 -9.92
N ALA A 21 8.22 -4.37 -10.28
CA ALA A 21 7.62 -5.50 -9.60
C ALA A 21 7.99 -6.79 -10.33
N HIS A 22 8.09 -7.88 -9.57
CA HIS A 22 8.31 -9.21 -10.10
C HIS A 22 7.51 -10.20 -9.28
N LEU A 23 6.31 -10.52 -9.78
CA LEU A 23 5.48 -11.54 -9.17
C LEU A 23 5.84 -12.92 -9.73
N PRO A 24 5.95 -13.96 -8.88
CA PRO A 24 6.29 -15.31 -9.32
C PRO A 24 5.26 -15.87 -10.32
N GLU A 25 5.70 -16.80 -11.16
CA GLU A 25 4.80 -17.52 -12.06
C GLU A 25 3.68 -18.23 -11.27
N GLY A 26 2.46 -18.13 -11.76
CA GLY A 26 1.28 -18.63 -11.07
C GLY A 26 0.78 -17.78 -9.89
N LYS A 27 1.47 -16.65 -9.58
CA LYS A 27 1.16 -15.71 -8.50
C LYS A 27 0.95 -14.28 -9.01
N GLN A 28 0.38 -14.11 -10.19
CA GLN A 28 0.29 -12.82 -10.86
C GLN A 28 -1.02 -12.07 -10.61
N ARG A 29 -1.88 -12.59 -9.73
CA ARG A 29 -3.10 -11.89 -9.31
C ARG A 29 -2.83 -10.93 -8.16
N ILE A 30 -3.59 -9.84 -8.15
CA ILE A 30 -3.51 -8.79 -7.15
C ILE A 30 -4.89 -8.63 -6.51
N LEU A 31 -4.92 -8.64 -5.19
CA LEU A 31 -6.10 -8.23 -4.42
C LEU A 31 -5.86 -6.83 -3.86
N TYR A 32 -6.68 -5.86 -4.26
CA TYR A 32 -6.69 -4.54 -3.67
C TYR A 32 -7.93 -4.34 -2.81
N VAL A 33 -7.73 -3.97 -1.57
CA VAL A 33 -8.79 -3.72 -0.59
C VAL A 33 -8.72 -2.29 -0.12
N ASP A 34 -9.73 -1.49 -0.46
CA ASP A 34 -9.89 -0.13 0.05
C ASP A 34 -10.93 -0.13 1.17
N THR A 35 -10.53 0.33 2.35
CA THR A 35 -11.36 0.36 3.55
C THR A 35 -11.79 1.78 3.94
N GLU A 36 -11.20 2.81 3.32
CA GLU A 36 -11.39 4.21 3.71
C GLU A 36 -12.25 5.02 2.73
N GLN A 37 -12.11 4.77 1.43
CA GLN A 37 -12.65 5.64 0.40
C GLN A 37 -14.07 5.26 -0.03
N SER A 38 -14.83 6.26 -0.50
CA SER A 38 -16.14 6.01 -1.13
C SER A 38 -15.97 5.30 -2.47
N ARG A 39 -17.02 4.63 -2.94
CA ARG A 39 -17.03 3.95 -4.25
C ARG A 39 -16.62 4.86 -5.41
N PHE A 40 -17.00 6.14 -5.35
CA PHE A 40 -16.59 7.12 -6.34
C PHE A 40 -15.06 7.32 -6.37
N HIS A 41 -14.45 7.49 -5.21
CA HIS A 41 -12.99 7.64 -5.11
C HIS A 41 -12.25 6.33 -5.45
N CYS A 42 -12.75 5.18 -5.01
CA CYS A 42 -12.23 3.87 -5.41
C CYS A 42 -12.23 3.71 -6.93
N ARG A 43 -13.29 4.14 -7.61
CA ARG A 43 -13.33 4.14 -9.08
C ARG A 43 -12.23 5.02 -9.68
N SER A 44 -12.01 6.21 -9.13
CA SER A 44 -10.94 7.11 -9.58
C SER A 44 -9.54 6.53 -9.36
N VAL A 45 -9.35 5.79 -8.25
CA VAL A 45 -8.11 5.05 -7.99
C VAL A 45 -7.91 3.96 -9.04
N LEU A 46 -8.92 3.13 -9.28
CA LEU A 46 -8.86 2.06 -10.27
C LEU A 46 -8.55 2.60 -11.69
N GLU A 47 -9.20 3.70 -12.09
CA GLU A 47 -8.92 4.32 -13.39
C GLU A 47 -7.48 4.82 -13.53
N ARG A 48 -6.90 5.38 -12.45
CA ARG A 48 -5.47 5.76 -12.44
C ARG A 48 -4.55 4.55 -12.57
N ILE A 49 -4.88 3.44 -11.91
CA ILE A 49 -4.14 2.19 -12.03
C ILE A 49 -4.15 1.69 -13.46
N LEU A 50 -5.33 1.64 -14.08
CA LEU A 50 -5.48 1.20 -15.46
C LEU A 50 -4.67 2.09 -16.42
N ARG A 51 -4.73 3.42 -16.26
CA ARG A 51 -3.92 4.36 -17.05
C ARG A 51 -2.41 4.12 -16.86
N LEU A 52 -1.95 3.90 -15.62
CA LEU A 52 -0.56 3.57 -15.34
C LEU A 52 -0.13 2.25 -15.99
N ALA A 53 -1.02 1.28 -16.04
CA ALA A 53 -0.83 0.02 -16.73
C ALA A 53 -0.91 0.15 -18.27
N GLY A 54 -1.34 1.30 -18.80
CA GLY A 54 -1.54 1.52 -20.22
C GLY A 54 -2.81 0.88 -20.78
N LEU A 55 -3.77 0.60 -19.88
CA LEU A 55 -5.07 0.00 -20.23
C LEU A 55 -6.15 1.06 -20.32
N PRO A 56 -7.19 0.83 -21.17
CA PRO A 56 -8.40 1.64 -21.15
C PRO A 56 -9.06 1.62 -19.77
N THR A 57 -9.65 2.73 -19.32
CA THR A 57 -10.31 2.83 -18.01
C THR A 57 -11.59 2.00 -17.89
N THR A 58 -12.07 1.43 -19.00
CA THR A 58 -13.19 0.50 -19.06
C THR A 58 -12.77 -0.96 -18.99
N THR A 59 -11.47 -1.24 -18.94
CA THR A 59 -10.96 -2.61 -18.85
C THR A 59 -11.27 -3.20 -17.48
N ASP A 60 -11.70 -4.46 -17.48
CA ASP A 60 -11.81 -5.30 -16.28
C ASP A 60 -10.65 -6.32 -16.33
N PRO A 61 -9.53 -6.05 -15.66
CA PRO A 61 -8.35 -6.92 -15.76
C PRO A 61 -8.56 -8.20 -14.96
N GLU A 62 -8.39 -9.33 -15.60
CA GLU A 62 -8.58 -10.67 -15.00
C GLU A 62 -7.70 -10.93 -13.78
N ASN A 63 -6.58 -10.22 -13.66
CA ASN A 63 -5.60 -10.40 -12.60
C ASN A 63 -5.68 -9.37 -11.47
N LEU A 64 -6.71 -8.53 -11.43
CA LEU A 64 -6.94 -7.56 -10.37
C LEU A 64 -8.35 -7.70 -9.80
N ASP A 65 -8.43 -8.04 -8.52
CA ASP A 65 -9.67 -7.96 -7.75
C ASP A 65 -9.62 -6.69 -6.88
N PHE A 66 -10.58 -5.78 -7.06
CA PHE A 66 -10.63 -4.49 -6.36
C PHE A 66 -11.88 -4.42 -5.48
N PHE A 67 -11.69 -4.42 -4.15
CA PHE A 67 -12.77 -4.41 -3.17
C PHE A 67 -12.89 -3.07 -2.46
N CYS A 68 -14.11 -2.51 -2.46
CA CYS A 68 -14.47 -1.30 -1.72
C CYS A 68 -15.20 -1.72 -0.45
N LEU A 69 -14.52 -1.72 0.69
CA LEU A 69 -15.04 -2.26 1.93
C LEU A 69 -15.38 -1.22 3.01
N ARG A 70 -15.37 0.06 2.68
CA ARG A 70 -15.64 1.15 3.62
C ARG A 70 -16.94 0.97 4.42
N GLU A 71 -17.99 0.46 3.78
CA GLU A 71 -19.34 0.38 4.36
C GLU A 71 -19.51 -0.80 5.35
N TYR A 72 -18.49 -1.66 5.47
CA TYR A 72 -18.55 -2.86 6.31
C TYR A 72 -17.82 -2.69 7.64
N SER A 73 -18.19 -3.48 8.63
CA SER A 73 -17.47 -3.53 9.91
C SER A 73 -16.08 -4.16 9.77
N PRO A 74 -15.15 -3.90 10.71
CA PRO A 74 -13.81 -4.50 10.68
C PRO A 74 -13.82 -6.03 10.56
N SER A 75 -14.70 -6.71 11.30
CA SER A 75 -14.83 -8.17 11.24
C SER A 75 -15.26 -8.66 9.86
N VAL A 76 -16.25 -8.01 9.24
CA VAL A 76 -16.69 -8.35 7.88
C VAL A 76 -15.60 -8.09 6.84
N ARG A 77 -14.83 -7.01 6.98
CA ARG A 77 -13.69 -6.74 6.09
C ARG A 77 -12.66 -7.87 6.15
N ILE A 78 -12.31 -8.33 7.35
CA ILE A 78 -11.40 -9.47 7.54
C ILE A 78 -11.97 -10.74 6.92
N GLU A 79 -13.26 -11.04 7.14
CA GLU A 79 -13.93 -12.21 6.56
C GLU A 79 -13.93 -12.18 5.03
N VAL A 80 -14.17 -11.01 4.42
CA VAL A 80 -14.17 -10.85 2.96
C VAL A 80 -12.77 -11.10 2.38
N ILE A 81 -11.73 -10.55 3.01
CA ILE A 81 -10.33 -10.79 2.58
C ILE A 81 -10.00 -12.28 2.71
N ASP A 82 -10.29 -12.88 3.85
CA ASP A 82 -10.02 -14.30 4.11
C ASP A 82 -10.79 -15.22 3.15
N TYR A 83 -12.03 -14.88 2.85
CA TYR A 83 -12.82 -15.58 1.84
C TYR A 83 -12.20 -15.48 0.45
N ALA A 84 -11.80 -14.28 0.01
CA ALA A 84 -11.16 -14.07 -1.28
C ALA A 84 -9.86 -14.90 -1.41
N LEU A 85 -9.01 -14.88 -0.39
CA LEU A 85 -7.76 -15.63 -0.36
C LEU A 85 -7.97 -17.15 -0.39
N ARG A 86 -9.06 -17.65 0.20
CA ARG A 86 -9.41 -19.07 0.16
C ARG A 86 -9.99 -19.52 -1.17
N GLN A 87 -10.83 -18.69 -1.79
CA GLN A 87 -11.55 -19.07 -3.02
C GLN A 87 -10.70 -18.89 -4.26
N GLN A 88 -9.94 -17.82 -4.34
CA GLN A 88 -9.16 -17.46 -5.53
C GLN A 88 -7.68 -17.80 -5.33
N LYS A 89 -7.15 -18.63 -6.21
CA LYS A 89 -5.72 -18.94 -6.24
C LYS A 89 -4.94 -17.93 -7.10
N GLY A 90 -3.64 -17.87 -6.87
CA GLY A 90 -2.73 -17.10 -7.72
C GLY A 90 -2.52 -15.65 -7.28
N TYR A 91 -3.03 -15.23 -6.12
CA TYR A 91 -2.62 -13.95 -5.55
C TYR A 91 -1.13 -14.00 -5.15
N GLY A 92 -0.35 -13.07 -5.70
CA GLY A 92 1.03 -12.82 -5.28
C GLY A 92 1.17 -11.52 -4.49
N LEU A 93 0.17 -10.62 -4.61
CA LEU A 93 0.16 -9.34 -3.91
C LEU A 93 -1.23 -9.05 -3.37
N VAL A 94 -1.28 -8.68 -2.09
CA VAL A 94 -2.45 -8.09 -1.44
C VAL A 94 -2.12 -6.67 -1.01
N ILE A 95 -2.98 -5.71 -1.33
CA ILE A 95 -2.84 -4.32 -0.90
C ILE A 95 -4.02 -3.99 0.01
N ILE A 96 -3.73 -3.48 1.21
CA ILE A 96 -4.74 -3.06 2.19
C ILE A 96 -4.56 -1.57 2.46
N ASP A 97 -5.48 -0.80 1.93
CA ASP A 97 -5.54 0.66 2.02
C ASP A 97 -6.78 1.06 2.84
N GLY A 98 -6.68 1.30 4.04
CA GLY A 98 -5.96 1.54 5.23
C GLY A 98 -6.15 0.41 6.26
N ILE A 99 -5.05 -0.16 6.64
CA ILE A 99 -5.04 -1.29 7.58
C ILE A 99 -5.71 -1.00 8.94
N ARG A 100 -5.67 0.25 9.41
CA ARG A 100 -6.29 0.63 10.68
C ARG A 100 -7.78 0.29 10.76
N ASP A 101 -8.45 0.25 9.63
CA ASP A 101 -9.89 0.02 9.56
C ASP A 101 -10.27 -1.47 9.64
N LEU A 102 -9.29 -2.35 9.81
CA LEU A 102 -9.49 -3.76 10.14
C LEU A 102 -9.65 -3.98 11.67
N MET A 103 -9.65 -2.92 12.48
CA MET A 103 -9.80 -2.98 13.92
C MET A 103 -10.78 -1.91 14.42
N LEU A 104 -11.34 -2.13 15.59
CA LEU A 104 -12.29 -1.22 16.22
C LEU A 104 -11.57 -0.05 16.91
N ASP A 105 -10.49 -0.35 17.65
CA ASP A 105 -9.69 0.64 18.35
C ASP A 105 -8.21 0.51 18.02
N ILE A 106 -7.68 1.54 17.36
CA ILE A 106 -6.26 1.62 16.96
C ILE A 106 -5.28 1.66 18.15
N ASN A 107 -5.78 1.99 19.34
CA ASN A 107 -5.00 2.04 20.57
C ASN A 107 -5.10 0.73 21.36
N ASN A 108 -5.90 -0.22 20.90
CA ASN A 108 -5.98 -1.55 21.51
C ASN A 108 -4.78 -2.39 21.05
N ALA A 109 -3.86 -2.65 21.98
CA ALA A 109 -2.68 -3.46 21.70
C ALA A 109 -3.03 -4.91 21.30
N GLY A 110 -4.07 -5.49 21.91
CA GLY A 110 -4.52 -6.85 21.59
C GLY A 110 -5.06 -6.97 20.17
N GLU A 111 -5.95 -6.06 19.76
CA GLU A 111 -6.46 -6.02 18.37
C GLU A 111 -5.34 -5.77 17.37
N SER A 112 -4.38 -4.91 17.70
CA SER A 112 -3.21 -4.65 16.83
C SER A 112 -2.40 -5.92 16.58
N VAL A 113 -2.09 -6.65 17.64
CA VAL A 113 -1.36 -7.92 17.55
C VAL A 113 -2.16 -8.96 16.75
N GLU A 114 -3.47 -9.05 16.97
CA GLU A 114 -4.33 -9.99 16.23
C GLU A 114 -4.35 -9.71 14.73
N VAL A 115 -4.54 -8.46 14.32
CA VAL A 115 -4.52 -8.05 12.91
C VAL A 115 -3.17 -8.36 12.27
N ILE A 116 -2.05 -8.05 12.94
CA ILE A 116 -0.72 -8.34 12.42
C ILE A 116 -0.47 -9.85 12.31
N ASN A 117 -0.88 -10.64 13.30
CA ASN A 117 -0.75 -12.10 13.23
C ASN A 117 -1.56 -12.68 12.07
N ARG A 118 -2.75 -12.12 11.80
CA ARG A 118 -3.57 -12.51 10.65
C ARG A 118 -2.85 -12.24 9.32
N MET A 119 -2.19 -11.09 9.21
CA MET A 119 -1.39 -10.77 8.01
C MET A 119 -0.21 -11.73 7.84
N MET A 120 0.49 -12.03 8.92
CA MET A 120 1.59 -13.01 8.90
C MET A 120 1.09 -14.41 8.51
N GLU A 121 -0.07 -14.83 9.03
CA GLU A 121 -0.71 -16.09 8.63
C GLU A 121 -1.06 -16.10 7.15
N TRP A 122 -1.73 -15.05 6.62
CA TRP A 122 -2.08 -14.97 5.22
C TRP A 122 -0.85 -14.99 4.30
N SER A 123 0.15 -14.19 4.64
CA SER A 123 1.40 -14.13 3.89
C SER A 123 2.07 -15.50 3.78
N SER A 124 2.19 -16.20 4.91
CA SER A 124 2.81 -17.53 4.97
C SER A 124 1.95 -18.63 4.32
N ARG A 125 0.65 -18.66 4.67
CA ARG A 125 -0.26 -19.72 4.23
C ARG A 125 -0.51 -19.71 2.72
N TYR A 126 -0.64 -18.50 2.15
CA TYR A 126 -0.93 -18.33 0.74
C TYR A 126 0.30 -17.97 -0.09
N ASP A 127 1.48 -17.89 0.54
CA ASP A 127 2.75 -17.54 -0.11
C ASP A 127 2.59 -16.29 -0.99
N LEU A 128 2.28 -15.16 -0.35
CA LEU A 128 2.02 -13.89 -1.01
C LEU A 128 2.62 -12.71 -0.23
N HIS A 129 2.81 -11.60 -0.92
CA HIS A 129 3.25 -10.35 -0.33
C HIS A 129 2.04 -9.50 0.10
N ILE A 130 2.10 -8.91 1.30
CA ILE A 130 1.07 -7.98 1.79
C ILE A 130 1.67 -6.58 1.88
N HIS A 131 1.00 -5.63 1.27
CA HIS A 131 1.31 -4.22 1.32
C HIS A 131 0.22 -3.48 2.09
N CYS A 132 0.59 -2.82 3.18
CA CYS A 132 -0.35 -2.06 3.99
C CYS A 132 -0.10 -0.56 3.88
N VAL A 133 -1.17 0.22 3.84
CA VAL A 133 -1.12 1.67 3.91
C VAL A 133 -1.58 2.11 5.30
N LEU A 134 -0.79 2.98 5.92
CA LEU A 134 -1.10 3.57 7.22
C LEU A 134 -0.70 5.05 7.23
N HIS A 135 -1.62 5.92 7.62
CA HIS A 135 -1.36 7.33 7.75
C HIS A 135 -0.52 7.65 9.00
N LEU A 136 0.41 8.58 8.86
CA LEU A 136 1.13 9.15 9.98
C LEU A 136 0.23 10.09 10.79
N ASN A 137 0.57 10.30 12.06
CA ASN A 137 -0.06 11.32 12.88
C ASN A 137 0.23 12.72 12.33
N LYS A 138 -0.76 13.60 12.36
CA LYS A 138 -0.62 14.98 11.85
C LYS A 138 0.35 15.86 12.64
N GLY A 139 0.72 15.49 13.87
CA GLY A 139 1.45 16.35 14.77
C GLY A 139 2.89 15.95 15.09
N ASP A 140 3.24 14.68 14.91
CA ASP A 140 4.54 14.15 15.37
C ASP A 140 5.24 13.22 14.39
N ASN A 141 4.68 13.01 13.19
CA ASN A 141 5.19 12.10 12.16
C ASN A 141 5.38 10.64 12.62
N ASN A 142 4.82 10.27 13.77
CA ASN A 142 4.83 8.88 14.22
C ASN A 142 3.76 8.07 13.49
N VAL A 143 4.03 6.79 13.34
CA VAL A 143 3.01 5.82 12.87
C VAL A 143 1.86 5.79 13.87
N ARG A 144 0.65 5.85 13.35
CA ARG A 144 -0.55 6.05 14.15
C ARG A 144 -0.92 4.80 14.96
N GLY A 145 -1.05 4.94 16.28
CA GLY A 145 -1.55 3.91 17.20
C GLY A 145 -0.58 2.75 17.43
N HIS A 146 -1.03 1.77 18.21
CA HIS A 146 -0.26 0.54 18.48
C HIS A 146 -0.02 -0.29 17.21
N ILE A 147 -0.97 -0.30 16.28
CA ILE A 147 -0.83 -1.01 14.99
C ILE A 147 0.40 -0.54 14.21
N GLY A 148 0.71 0.75 14.20
CA GLY A 148 1.89 1.29 13.51
C GLY A 148 3.19 0.79 14.10
N THR A 149 3.27 0.69 15.42
CA THR A 149 4.45 0.15 16.12
C THR A 149 4.63 -1.34 15.81
N GLU A 150 3.56 -2.13 15.93
CA GLU A 150 3.61 -3.58 15.65
C GLU A 150 3.95 -3.86 14.19
N MET A 151 3.37 -3.11 13.24
CA MET A 151 3.73 -3.23 11.82
C MET A 151 5.20 -2.93 11.58
N SER A 152 5.73 -1.85 12.13
CA SER A 152 7.15 -1.49 11.97
C SER A 152 8.10 -2.56 12.51
N ASN A 153 7.70 -3.26 13.57
CA ASN A 153 8.48 -4.36 14.15
C ASN A 153 8.47 -5.64 13.30
N LYS A 154 7.42 -5.86 12.51
CA LYS A 154 7.21 -7.10 11.74
C LYS A 154 7.44 -6.94 10.25
N ALA A 155 7.27 -5.72 9.72
CA ALA A 155 7.47 -5.46 8.30
C ALA A 155 8.93 -5.67 7.88
N GLU A 156 9.12 -6.19 6.69
CA GLU A 156 10.46 -6.30 6.08
C GLU A 156 10.91 -4.96 5.51
N THR A 157 9.97 -4.15 5.04
CA THR A 157 10.23 -2.83 4.48
C THR A 157 9.17 -1.85 4.94
N VAL A 158 9.61 -0.72 5.48
CA VAL A 158 8.75 0.43 5.81
C VAL A 158 9.21 1.62 4.97
N LEU A 159 8.30 2.12 4.14
CA LEU A 159 8.51 3.31 3.33
C LEU A 159 7.72 4.48 3.91
N VAL A 160 8.32 5.64 3.94
CA VAL A 160 7.64 6.89 4.29
C VAL A 160 7.54 7.78 3.06
N ILE A 161 6.34 8.29 2.84
CA ILE A 161 6.06 9.27 1.80
C ILE A 161 5.67 10.56 2.49
N SER A 162 6.45 11.61 2.25
CA SER A 162 6.22 12.95 2.82
C SER A 162 6.22 13.99 1.72
N LYS A 163 5.63 15.16 2.02
CA LYS A 163 5.76 16.32 1.15
C LYS A 163 7.16 16.91 1.30
N SER A 164 7.73 17.36 0.18
CA SER A 164 8.99 18.09 0.22
C SER A 164 8.81 19.43 0.97
N ASN A 165 9.80 19.77 1.78
CA ASN A 165 9.82 21.04 2.51
C ASN A 165 10.02 22.24 1.57
N GLU A 166 10.73 22.03 0.46
CA GLU A 166 11.05 23.08 -0.52
C GLU A 166 9.88 23.32 -1.49
N ASN A 167 9.17 22.24 -1.87
CA ASN A 167 8.06 22.32 -2.81
C ASN A 167 6.92 21.36 -2.42
N PRO A 168 5.80 21.86 -1.89
CA PRO A 168 4.64 21.04 -1.50
C PRO A 168 3.99 20.23 -2.65
N GLY A 169 4.28 20.59 -3.90
CA GLY A 169 3.84 19.82 -5.08
C GLY A 169 4.60 18.52 -5.27
N ILE A 170 5.77 18.37 -4.62
CA ILE A 170 6.62 17.19 -4.70
C ILE A 170 6.41 16.31 -3.48
N SER A 171 6.40 15.00 -3.70
CA SER A 171 6.41 13.98 -2.66
C SER A 171 7.73 13.23 -2.69
N GLU A 172 8.34 13.04 -1.53
CA GLU A 172 9.59 12.32 -1.33
C GLU A 172 9.33 10.95 -0.75
N VAL A 173 10.05 9.93 -1.23
CA VAL A 173 9.96 8.55 -0.76
C VAL A 173 11.27 8.14 -0.13
N HIS A 174 11.21 7.77 1.14
CA HIS A 174 12.35 7.34 1.94
C HIS A 174 12.10 5.93 2.48
N ALA A 175 13.17 5.16 2.63
CA ALA A 175 13.15 3.96 3.45
C ALA A 175 13.30 4.37 4.93
N LEU A 176 12.32 4.01 5.76
CA LEU A 176 12.44 4.13 7.21
C LEU A 176 13.13 2.90 7.80
N HIS A 177 12.80 1.74 7.26
CA HIS A 177 13.36 0.45 7.64
C HIS A 177 13.35 -0.47 6.43
N ILE A 178 14.47 -1.14 6.18
CA ILE A 178 14.62 -2.18 5.16
C ILE A 178 15.53 -3.26 5.74
N ARG A 179 15.12 -4.53 5.66
CA ARG A 179 15.97 -5.67 6.06
C ARG A 179 16.97 -6.06 4.98
N GLU A 180 16.63 -5.77 3.73
CA GLU A 180 17.45 -5.98 2.55
C GLU A 180 18.31 -4.74 2.19
N LYS A 181 18.84 -4.71 0.98
CA LYS A 181 19.63 -3.58 0.48
C LYS A 181 18.79 -2.31 0.37
N GLU A 182 19.26 -1.25 0.98
CA GLU A 182 18.65 0.07 0.90
C GLU A 182 18.64 0.61 -0.54
N PHE A 183 17.61 1.35 -0.89
CA PHE A 183 17.53 2.11 -2.12
C PHE A 183 17.74 3.61 -1.86
N LYS A 184 18.19 4.33 -2.88
CA LYS A 184 18.31 5.80 -2.80
C LYS A 184 16.91 6.42 -2.73
N PRO A 185 16.67 7.41 -1.86
CA PRO A 185 15.44 8.19 -1.88
C PRO A 185 15.15 8.71 -3.28
N PHE A 186 13.88 8.85 -3.61
CA PHE A 186 13.45 9.45 -4.84
C PHE A 186 12.21 10.31 -4.62
N ALA A 187 11.93 11.20 -5.57
CA ALA A 187 10.79 12.09 -5.49
C ALA A 187 9.88 11.94 -6.72
N PHE A 188 8.61 12.27 -6.53
CA PHE A 188 7.64 12.31 -7.60
C PHE A 188 6.66 13.46 -7.41
N THR A 189 6.06 13.89 -8.49
CA THR A 189 4.92 14.81 -8.52
C THR A 189 3.73 14.16 -9.21
N ILE A 190 2.55 14.72 -9.03
CA ILE A 190 1.35 14.30 -9.76
C ILE A 190 1.16 15.28 -10.91
N ASN A 191 1.17 14.77 -12.13
CA ASN A 191 0.97 15.58 -13.32
C ASN A 191 -0.51 15.98 -13.53
N GLU A 192 -0.78 16.77 -14.56
CA GLU A 192 -2.12 17.28 -14.88
C GLU A 192 -3.15 16.16 -15.15
N THR A 193 -2.68 14.99 -15.57
CA THR A 193 -3.56 13.82 -15.79
C THR A 193 -3.79 12.98 -14.53
N GLY A 194 -3.25 13.43 -13.37
CA GLY A 194 -3.38 12.75 -12.08
C GLY A 194 -2.46 11.54 -11.90
N LEU A 195 -1.42 11.41 -12.74
CA LEU A 195 -0.47 10.30 -12.67
C LEU A 195 0.86 10.72 -12.02
N PRO A 196 1.50 9.83 -11.25
CA PRO A 196 2.80 10.10 -10.66
C PRO A 196 3.90 10.08 -11.73
N VAL A 197 4.76 11.08 -11.69
CA VAL A 197 5.96 11.19 -12.52
C VAL A 197 7.17 11.52 -11.66
N ILE A 198 8.34 11.00 -12.02
CA ILE A 198 9.59 11.30 -11.29
C ILE A 198 9.81 12.81 -11.28
N ALA A 199 10.15 13.34 -10.13
CA ALA A 199 10.57 14.71 -9.93
C ALA A 199 12.05 14.75 -9.55
N GLU A 200 12.78 15.70 -10.11
CA GLU A 200 14.14 16.00 -9.69
C GLU A 200 14.09 16.95 -8.48
N VAL A 201 14.92 16.64 -7.48
CA VAL A 201 15.09 17.47 -6.28
C VAL A 201 16.60 17.68 -6.08
N HIS A 202 16.99 18.88 -5.62
CA HIS A 202 18.39 19.19 -5.35
C HIS A 202 18.90 18.53 -4.08
N SER A 203 18.02 18.44 -3.06
CA SER A 203 18.28 17.73 -1.81
C SER A 203 17.02 17.05 -1.31
N PHE A 204 17.18 15.93 -0.63
CA PHE A 204 16.08 15.26 0.07
C PHE A 204 16.04 15.76 1.51
N GLY A 205 14.84 16.01 2.02
CA GLY A 205 14.62 16.27 3.44
C GLY A 205 15.02 15.05 4.28
N GLU A 206 15.26 15.25 5.57
CA GLU A 206 15.40 14.12 6.48
C GLU A 206 14.05 13.38 6.58
N PRO A 207 14.05 12.04 6.48
CA PRO A 207 12.82 11.27 6.69
C PRO A 207 12.28 11.55 8.10
N PRO A 208 10.94 11.54 8.28
CA PRO A 208 10.36 11.67 9.60
C PRO A 208 10.93 10.59 10.52
N LYS A 209 11.68 11.00 11.55
CA LYS A 209 12.22 10.06 12.54
C LYS A 209 11.11 9.73 13.53
N PRO A 210 10.85 8.43 13.80
CA PRO A 210 10.03 8.06 14.94
C PRO A 210 10.65 8.64 16.20
N LYS A 211 9.87 9.35 17.01
CA LYS A 211 10.38 9.77 18.33
C LYS A 211 10.65 8.51 19.14
N ALA A 212 11.89 8.35 19.59
CA ALA A 212 12.23 7.34 20.57
C ALA A 212 11.32 7.54 21.80
N ARG A 213 10.67 6.48 22.24
CA ARG A 213 9.95 6.45 23.51
C ARG A 213 10.90 6.25 24.64
#